data_234e7a304cda9d4a0c51e05eddd0a52d
#
_entry.id   234e7a304cda9d4a0c51e05eddd0a52d
#
_cell.length_a   1.000
_cell.length_b   1.000
_cell.length_c   1.000
_cell.angle_alpha   90.00
_cell.angle_beta   90.00
_cell.angle_gamma   90.00
#
_symmetry.space_group_name_H-M   'P 1'
#
loop_
_entity.id
_entity.type
_entity.pdbx_description
1 polymer ?
#
loop_
_entity_poly.entity_id
_entity_poly.type
_entity_poly.pdbx_seq_one_letter_code
_entity_poly.pdbx_strand_id
1 'polypeptide(L)'
;MPKVMQFTKGSIIFFSGDRDERIFILQSGCVILSSIKLSTGGTVAEQVHVGEFFGVKSSLAHMPRYETAQVLTDTQVVALTVQEFEQIFSSKQEVTWKMLRVFSKSLRELHKQTEIVIQKDDVHEINPDEGMFKVARGFYDADDFHSCADVLKKILIFYPDTAYKSDIARLLPDAQANESRASARGDSDYSSTGIPSGALFQFSLPMFDRFSKSYKKGDVIITEYEPGETFYLVQTGEVQVVKCINNSIKNIDILKPGEFFGEMAILDNSPRGATCVAKGPVTCLEFNKANFKTVVTGNPQIVMMLLKLFCKRIYDQQRKLKNLTIKDLSIRVADVFLLFDEKSVLSSELSKNVQKRKFNLTVNDIAQWAGITPEQARDELNRYVERHKIEIFDNYMIVGNIMDMKRTVDSYFSSHVNR
;
A
#
# COMPACT_ATOMS: atom_id res chain seq x y z
N MET A 1 -7.76 -31.14 -1.95
CA MET A 1 -8.50 -31.45 -0.71
C MET A 1 -7.70 -30.95 0.49
N PRO A 2 -8.34 -30.31 1.47
CA PRO A 2 -7.69 -29.84 2.68
C PRO A 2 -6.89 -30.97 3.34
N LYS A 3 -5.62 -30.70 3.67
CA LYS A 3 -4.72 -31.72 4.22
C LYS A 3 -4.51 -31.48 5.70
N VAL A 4 -4.88 -32.44 6.53
CA VAL A 4 -4.54 -32.41 7.97
C VAL A 4 -3.06 -32.76 8.15
N MET A 5 -2.35 -31.90 8.91
CA MET A 5 -0.93 -32.06 9.21
C MET A 5 -0.74 -31.98 10.72
N GLN A 6 0.19 -32.79 11.25
CA GLN A 6 0.56 -32.82 12.67
C GLN A 6 2.01 -32.36 12.81
N PHE A 7 2.28 -31.56 13.83
CA PHE A 7 3.60 -31.06 14.15
C PHE A 7 3.86 -31.26 15.63
N THR A 8 5.07 -31.69 15.97
CA THR A 8 5.53 -31.80 17.36
C THR A 8 6.01 -30.46 17.90
N LYS A 9 6.00 -30.30 19.21
CA LYS A 9 6.55 -29.12 19.89
C LYS A 9 7.97 -28.78 19.37
N GLY A 10 8.20 -27.51 19.07
CA GLY A 10 9.47 -26.98 18.54
C GLY A 10 9.59 -27.02 17.03
N SER A 11 8.68 -27.69 16.30
CA SER A 11 8.67 -27.70 14.84
C SER A 11 8.44 -26.30 14.26
N ILE A 12 8.95 -26.08 13.05
CA ILE A 12 8.63 -24.89 12.24
C ILE A 12 7.71 -25.33 11.11
N ILE A 13 6.57 -24.65 10.95
CA ILE A 13 5.63 -24.90 9.86
C ILE A 13 6.10 -24.24 8.57
N PHE A 14 6.61 -23.01 8.66
CA PHE A 14 7.29 -22.27 7.60
C PHE A 14 8.21 -21.20 8.20
N PHE A 15 9.24 -20.83 7.46
CA PHE A 15 10.16 -19.74 7.81
C PHE A 15 9.79 -18.45 7.09
N SER A 16 10.13 -17.32 7.69
CA SER A 16 10.16 -16.03 6.98
C SER A 16 11.07 -16.13 5.75
N GLY A 17 10.57 -15.68 4.57
CA GLY A 17 11.25 -15.80 3.28
C GLY A 17 10.86 -17.04 2.46
N ASP A 18 10.21 -18.04 3.05
CA ASP A 18 9.72 -19.21 2.30
C ASP A 18 8.66 -18.80 1.26
N ARG A 19 8.68 -19.47 0.11
CA ARG A 19 7.67 -19.31 -0.95
C ARG A 19 6.66 -20.46 -0.92
N ASP A 20 5.89 -20.53 0.14
CA ASP A 20 4.81 -21.50 0.31
C ASP A 20 3.46 -20.78 0.30
N GLU A 21 2.58 -21.13 -0.63
CA GLU A 21 1.26 -20.50 -0.80
C GLU A 21 0.14 -21.18 0.02
N ARG A 22 0.47 -22.15 0.89
CA ARG A 22 -0.54 -22.79 1.73
C ARG A 22 -1.04 -21.85 2.81
N ILE A 23 -2.33 -21.90 3.07
CA ILE A 23 -3.00 -21.24 4.19
C ILE A 23 -3.30 -22.32 5.24
N PHE A 24 -3.14 -22.00 6.50
CA PHE A 24 -3.31 -22.94 7.59
C PHE A 24 -4.43 -22.51 8.52
N ILE A 25 -5.19 -23.50 9.05
CA ILE A 25 -6.15 -23.34 10.14
C ILE A 25 -5.63 -24.14 11.34
N LEU A 26 -5.53 -23.51 12.50
CA LEU A 26 -5.15 -24.19 13.73
C LEU A 26 -6.35 -24.98 14.26
N GLN A 27 -6.24 -26.32 14.34
CA GLN A 27 -7.28 -27.19 14.90
C GLN A 27 -7.05 -27.48 16.38
N SER A 28 -5.81 -27.71 16.79
CA SER A 28 -5.44 -27.92 18.19
C SER A 28 -3.98 -27.57 18.41
N GLY A 29 -3.59 -27.31 19.67
CA GLY A 29 -2.23 -26.95 20.03
C GLY A 29 -2.01 -25.44 20.07
N CYS A 30 -0.77 -25.01 19.90
CA CYS A 30 -0.37 -23.60 19.96
C CYS A 30 0.72 -23.30 18.93
N VAL A 31 0.49 -22.27 18.13
CA VAL A 31 1.44 -21.73 17.14
C VAL A 31 1.72 -20.27 17.47
N ILE A 32 2.97 -19.87 17.35
CA ILE A 32 3.39 -18.47 17.41
C ILE A 32 3.90 -18.04 16.03
N LEU A 33 3.41 -16.89 15.58
CA LEU A 33 3.94 -16.17 14.42
C LEU A 33 4.96 -15.15 14.91
N SER A 34 6.20 -15.29 14.53
CA SER A 34 7.27 -14.36 14.89
C SER A 34 7.73 -13.56 13.69
N SER A 35 7.83 -12.25 13.87
CA SER A 35 8.41 -11.31 12.90
C SER A 35 9.31 -10.32 13.59
N ILE A 36 10.19 -9.67 12.84
CA ILE A 36 11.05 -8.61 13.38
C ILE A 36 10.20 -7.35 13.58
N LYS A 37 10.18 -6.82 14.80
CA LYS A 37 9.56 -5.51 15.07
C LYS A 37 10.41 -4.42 14.45
N LEU A 38 9.90 -3.82 13.39
CA LEU A 38 10.64 -2.92 12.52
C LEU A 38 11.03 -1.60 13.22
N SER A 39 10.28 -1.16 14.23
CA SER A 39 10.58 0.07 14.97
C SER A 39 11.72 -0.07 15.99
N THR A 40 11.96 -1.26 16.51
CA THR A 40 12.91 -1.49 17.61
C THR A 40 13.95 -2.57 17.31
N GLY A 41 13.85 -3.28 16.17
CA GLY A 41 14.69 -4.44 15.85
C GLY A 41 14.40 -5.70 16.68
N GLY A 42 13.48 -5.60 17.66
CA GLY A 42 13.08 -6.74 18.48
C GLY A 42 12.15 -7.71 17.73
N THR A 43 11.88 -8.87 18.32
CA THR A 43 10.93 -9.85 17.79
C THR A 43 9.52 -9.56 18.32
N VAL A 44 8.54 -9.50 17.43
CA VAL A 44 7.12 -9.54 17.79
C VAL A 44 6.65 -10.98 17.63
N ALA A 45 5.97 -11.47 18.64
CA ALA A 45 5.35 -12.79 18.61
C ALA A 45 3.84 -12.65 18.79
N GLU A 46 3.07 -13.18 17.85
CA GLU A 46 1.60 -13.23 17.88
C GLU A 46 1.17 -14.68 18.02
N GLN A 47 0.34 -14.97 19.01
CA GLN A 47 -0.20 -16.32 19.20
C GLN A 47 -1.41 -16.53 18.30
N VAL A 48 -1.42 -17.66 17.60
CA VAL A 48 -2.57 -18.12 16.82
C VAL A 48 -3.48 -18.93 17.73
N HIS A 49 -4.78 -18.60 17.73
CA HIS A 49 -5.80 -19.33 18.49
C HIS A 49 -6.46 -20.43 17.66
N VAL A 50 -7.00 -21.44 18.33
CA VAL A 50 -7.74 -22.54 17.68
C VAL A 50 -8.90 -21.98 16.85
N GLY A 51 -9.00 -22.42 15.61
CA GLY A 51 -9.97 -21.93 14.61
C GLY A 51 -9.49 -20.73 13.80
N GLU A 52 -8.36 -20.12 14.13
CA GLU A 52 -7.81 -19.00 13.36
C GLU A 52 -6.98 -19.47 12.18
N PHE A 53 -6.98 -18.61 11.15
CA PHE A 53 -6.16 -18.78 9.94
C PHE A 53 -4.82 -18.06 10.11
N PHE A 54 -3.76 -18.69 9.61
CA PHE A 54 -2.43 -18.06 9.52
C PHE A 54 -1.76 -18.34 8.18
N GLY A 55 -0.77 -17.54 7.85
CA GLY A 55 -0.14 -17.56 6.52
C GLY A 55 -0.98 -16.93 5.40
N VAL A 56 -2.16 -16.35 5.70
CA VAL A 56 -3.11 -15.81 4.71
C VAL A 56 -2.52 -14.65 3.93
N LYS A 57 -1.87 -13.69 4.63
CA LYS A 57 -1.38 -12.43 4.04
C LYS A 57 -0.41 -12.68 2.88
N SER A 58 0.60 -13.51 3.11
CA SER A 58 1.61 -13.85 2.09
C SER A 58 1.04 -14.73 0.97
N SER A 59 0.19 -15.71 1.32
CA SER A 59 -0.41 -16.61 0.32
C SER A 59 -1.34 -15.90 -0.64
N LEU A 60 -2.26 -15.05 -0.16
CA LEU A 60 -3.17 -14.28 -1.02
C LEU A 60 -2.45 -13.19 -1.82
N ALA A 61 -1.34 -12.66 -1.30
CA ALA A 61 -0.49 -11.71 -2.01
C ALA A 61 0.46 -12.40 -3.01
N HIS A 62 0.57 -13.73 -2.98
CA HIS A 62 1.58 -14.51 -3.72
C HIS A 62 3.01 -14.06 -3.41
N MET A 63 3.30 -13.71 -2.16
CA MET A 63 4.58 -13.18 -1.72
C MET A 63 5.28 -14.14 -0.75
N PRO A 64 6.61 -14.03 -0.55
CA PRO A 64 7.32 -14.82 0.46
C PRO A 64 6.71 -14.64 1.85
N ARG A 65 6.86 -15.65 2.71
CA ARG A 65 6.41 -15.57 4.10
C ARG A 65 7.07 -14.38 4.81
N TYR A 66 6.27 -13.54 5.43
CA TYR A 66 6.77 -12.43 6.22
C TYR A 66 7.15 -12.84 7.65
N GLU A 67 6.48 -13.88 8.16
CA GLU A 67 6.57 -14.37 9.52
C GLU A 67 7.12 -15.80 9.53
N THR A 68 7.74 -16.21 10.64
CA THR A 68 8.06 -17.61 10.94
C THR A 68 6.98 -18.18 11.84
N ALA A 69 6.41 -19.33 11.47
CA ALA A 69 5.40 -20.04 12.26
C ALA A 69 6.03 -21.17 13.04
N GLN A 70 6.12 -21.02 14.38
CA GLN A 70 6.70 -21.98 15.29
C GLN A 70 5.65 -22.64 16.17
N VAL A 71 5.77 -23.95 16.34
CA VAL A 71 4.87 -24.78 17.16
C VAL A 71 5.37 -24.81 18.61
N LEU A 72 4.53 -24.39 19.57
CA LEU A 72 4.86 -24.37 21.00
C LEU A 72 4.42 -25.62 21.76
N THR A 73 3.36 -26.28 21.31
CA THR A 73 2.85 -27.54 21.83
C THR A 73 2.49 -28.43 20.67
N ASP A 74 2.37 -29.74 20.85
CA ASP A 74 1.94 -30.61 19.78
C ASP A 74 0.67 -30.08 19.13
N THR A 75 0.71 -29.94 17.82
CA THR A 75 -0.24 -29.10 17.06
C THR A 75 -0.78 -29.86 15.85
N GLN A 76 -2.08 -29.71 15.63
CA GLN A 76 -2.75 -30.15 14.43
C GLN A 76 -3.26 -28.94 13.65
N VAL A 77 -2.96 -28.90 12.35
CA VAL A 77 -3.41 -27.84 11.42
C VAL A 77 -4.06 -28.45 10.17
N VAL A 78 -4.96 -27.71 9.55
CA VAL A 78 -5.44 -27.99 8.20
C VAL A 78 -4.71 -27.06 7.24
N ALA A 79 -3.99 -27.62 6.28
CA ALA A 79 -3.37 -26.89 5.19
C ALA A 79 -4.33 -26.81 4.00
N LEU A 80 -4.51 -25.60 3.49
CA LEU A 80 -5.39 -25.26 2.37
C LEU A 80 -4.57 -24.63 1.24
N THR A 81 -4.93 -24.90 0.01
CA THR A 81 -4.53 -24.08 -1.13
C THR A 81 -5.30 -22.76 -1.14
N VAL A 82 -4.83 -21.76 -1.87
CA VAL A 82 -5.55 -20.49 -2.06
C VAL A 82 -6.96 -20.75 -2.63
N GLN A 83 -7.10 -21.66 -3.58
CA GLN A 83 -8.40 -21.98 -4.18
C GLN A 83 -9.38 -22.62 -3.18
N GLU A 84 -8.92 -23.53 -2.34
CA GLU A 84 -9.74 -24.14 -1.27
C GLU A 84 -10.16 -23.10 -0.22
N PHE A 85 -9.26 -22.18 0.12
CA PHE A 85 -9.56 -21.05 0.99
C PHE A 85 -10.64 -20.15 0.36
N GLU A 86 -10.53 -19.79 -0.92
CA GLU A 86 -11.52 -19.00 -1.66
C GLU A 86 -12.90 -19.66 -1.64
N GLN A 87 -12.97 -20.98 -1.83
CA GLN A 87 -14.24 -21.74 -1.77
C GLN A 87 -14.89 -21.69 -0.39
N ILE A 88 -14.11 -21.86 0.68
CA ILE A 88 -14.61 -21.78 2.07
C ILE A 88 -15.13 -20.37 2.37
N PHE A 89 -14.40 -19.34 1.96
CA PHE A 89 -14.75 -17.94 2.20
C PHE A 89 -15.97 -17.48 1.41
N SER A 90 -16.15 -17.95 0.18
CA SER A 90 -17.32 -17.63 -0.64
C SER A 90 -18.65 -18.01 0.01
N SER A 91 -18.62 -18.97 0.93
CA SER A 91 -19.81 -19.46 1.65
C SER A 91 -20.04 -18.82 3.03
N LYS A 92 -19.06 -18.03 3.59
CA LYS A 92 -19.09 -17.53 4.96
C LYS A 92 -18.89 -16.01 5.03
N GLN A 93 -19.91 -15.26 4.67
CA GLN A 93 -19.88 -13.79 4.57
C GLN A 93 -19.43 -13.07 5.86
N GLU A 94 -19.86 -13.53 7.03
CA GLU A 94 -19.49 -12.89 8.32
C GLU A 94 -17.99 -13.00 8.62
N VAL A 95 -17.38 -14.15 8.33
CA VAL A 95 -15.93 -14.37 8.51
C VAL A 95 -15.15 -13.44 7.59
N THR A 96 -15.64 -13.27 6.37
CA THR A 96 -15.05 -12.39 5.36
C THR A 96 -15.04 -10.93 5.81
N TRP A 97 -16.17 -10.43 6.32
CA TRP A 97 -16.26 -9.08 6.89
C TRP A 97 -15.30 -8.86 8.06
N LYS A 98 -15.24 -9.84 8.96
CA LYS A 98 -14.31 -9.79 10.09
C LYS A 98 -12.86 -9.69 9.61
N MET A 99 -12.50 -10.47 8.59
CA MET A 99 -11.15 -10.46 8.03
C MET A 99 -10.80 -9.15 7.32
N LEU A 100 -11.71 -8.60 6.51
CA LEU A 100 -11.51 -7.28 5.87
C LEU A 100 -11.27 -6.19 6.91
N ARG A 101 -12.02 -6.18 8.02
CA ARG A 101 -11.82 -5.22 9.12
C ARG A 101 -10.47 -5.39 9.81
N VAL A 102 -10.07 -6.63 10.08
CA VAL A 102 -8.77 -6.93 10.70
C VAL A 102 -7.64 -6.46 9.80
N PHE A 103 -7.71 -6.72 8.49
CA PHE A 103 -6.70 -6.30 7.54
C PHE A 103 -6.67 -4.78 7.35
N SER A 104 -7.83 -4.11 7.33
CA SER A 104 -7.90 -2.65 7.31
C SER A 104 -7.19 -2.03 8.52
N LYS A 105 -7.47 -2.52 9.73
CA LYS A 105 -6.79 -2.07 10.96
C LYS A 105 -5.28 -2.33 10.92
N SER A 106 -4.88 -3.51 10.47
CA SER A 106 -3.46 -3.89 10.34
C SER A 106 -2.72 -2.95 9.38
N LEU A 107 -3.34 -2.63 8.24
CA LEU A 107 -2.75 -1.71 7.27
C LEU A 107 -2.64 -0.28 7.84
N ARG A 108 -3.65 0.19 8.55
CA ARG A 108 -3.63 1.52 9.20
C ARG A 108 -2.52 1.62 10.25
N GLU A 109 -2.36 0.58 11.05
CA GLU A 109 -1.30 0.53 12.05
C GLU A 109 0.10 0.57 11.40
N LEU A 110 0.30 -0.16 10.30
CA LEU A 110 1.54 -0.12 9.53
C LEU A 110 1.81 1.26 8.92
N HIS A 111 0.76 1.95 8.44
CA HIS A 111 0.90 3.33 7.96
C HIS A 111 1.35 4.25 9.09
N LYS A 112 0.72 4.17 10.27
CA LYS A 112 1.11 4.96 11.45
C LYS A 112 2.55 4.70 11.88
N GLN A 113 2.98 3.44 11.91
CA GLN A 113 4.36 3.08 12.21
C GLN A 113 5.35 3.64 11.19
N THR A 114 4.98 3.63 9.92
CA THR A 114 5.80 4.22 8.85
C THR A 114 5.94 5.73 9.02
N GLU A 115 4.86 6.43 9.40
CA GLU A 115 4.90 7.86 9.69
C GLU A 115 5.83 8.19 10.85
N ILE A 116 5.74 7.45 11.96
CA ILE A 116 6.64 7.62 13.12
C ILE A 116 8.10 7.46 12.72
N VAL A 117 8.42 6.45 11.89
CA VAL A 117 9.81 6.24 11.41
C VAL A 117 10.29 7.38 10.52
N ILE A 118 9.40 7.96 9.69
CA ILE A 118 9.76 9.06 8.78
C ILE A 118 9.88 10.39 9.56
N GLN A 119 8.95 10.67 10.46
CA GLN A 119 8.86 11.96 11.17
C GLN A 119 9.88 12.08 12.32
N LYS A 120 10.29 10.93 12.90
CA LYS A 120 11.15 10.87 14.10
C LYS A 120 10.59 11.53 15.35
N ASP A 121 9.38 12.06 15.30
CA ASP A 121 8.67 12.72 16.38
C ASP A 121 7.40 11.95 16.73
N ASP A 122 6.88 12.14 17.94
CA ASP A 122 5.60 11.56 18.36
C ASP A 122 4.45 12.12 17.50
N VAL A 123 3.69 11.21 16.91
CA VAL A 123 2.47 11.56 16.17
C VAL A 123 1.40 11.96 17.18
N HIS A 124 1.23 13.27 17.40
CA HIS A 124 0.11 13.76 18.19
C HIS A 124 -1.19 13.59 17.44
N GLU A 125 -2.27 13.29 18.18
CA GLU A 125 -3.62 13.33 17.60
C GLU A 125 -3.93 14.76 17.16
N ILE A 126 -4.14 14.92 15.85
CA ILE A 126 -4.46 16.20 15.21
C ILE A 126 -5.98 16.24 15.01
N ASN A 127 -6.61 17.38 15.29
CA ASN A 127 -8.02 17.57 14.93
C ASN A 127 -8.20 17.44 13.41
N PRO A 128 -9.28 16.78 12.93
CA PRO A 128 -9.45 16.53 11.50
C PRO A 128 -9.44 17.78 10.63
N ASP A 129 -10.04 18.88 11.07
CA ASP A 129 -10.05 20.16 10.36
C ASP A 129 -8.64 20.79 10.29
N GLU A 130 -7.84 20.70 11.38
CA GLU A 130 -6.43 21.09 11.39
C GLU A 130 -5.62 20.25 10.42
N GLY A 131 -5.85 18.92 10.44
CA GLY A 131 -5.18 17.98 9.55
C GLY A 131 -5.44 18.31 8.08
N MET A 132 -6.71 18.52 7.70
CA MET A 132 -7.08 18.93 6.36
C MET A 132 -6.48 20.29 5.99
N PHE A 133 -6.41 21.25 6.92
CA PHE A 133 -5.81 22.54 6.65
C PHE A 133 -4.28 22.44 6.41
N LYS A 134 -3.58 21.56 7.14
CA LYS A 134 -2.17 21.24 6.86
C LYS A 134 -1.98 20.62 5.47
N VAL A 135 -2.88 19.74 5.04
CA VAL A 135 -2.88 19.17 3.68
C VAL A 135 -3.05 20.28 2.64
N ALA A 136 -4.01 21.18 2.82
CA ALA A 136 -4.23 22.32 1.90
C ALA A 136 -2.98 23.20 1.78
N ARG A 137 -2.35 23.53 2.92
CA ARG A 137 -1.10 24.30 2.92
C ARG A 137 0.04 23.56 2.24
N GLY A 138 0.16 22.25 2.46
CA GLY A 138 1.16 21.43 1.79
C GLY A 138 1.03 21.44 0.27
N PHE A 139 -0.20 21.45 -0.25
CA PHE A 139 -0.47 21.62 -1.69
C PHE A 139 -0.11 23.03 -2.16
N TYR A 140 -0.46 24.07 -1.38
CA TYR A 140 -0.10 25.45 -1.70
C TYR A 140 1.41 25.63 -1.81
N ASP A 141 2.17 25.13 -0.82
CA ASP A 141 3.63 25.20 -0.76
C ASP A 141 4.32 24.35 -1.88
N ALA A 142 3.57 23.42 -2.50
CA ALA A 142 4.00 22.63 -3.66
C ALA A 142 3.54 23.22 -5.00
N ASP A 143 3.01 24.46 -5.02
CA ASP A 143 2.45 25.14 -6.19
C ASP A 143 1.26 24.38 -6.86
N ASP A 144 0.66 23.42 -6.15
CA ASP A 144 -0.56 22.74 -6.58
C ASP A 144 -1.80 23.49 -6.05
N PHE A 145 -2.07 24.62 -6.67
CA PHE A 145 -3.10 25.54 -6.25
C PHE A 145 -4.52 25.00 -6.45
N HIS A 146 -4.73 24.15 -7.48
CA HIS A 146 -5.99 23.50 -7.73
C HIS A 146 -6.37 22.55 -6.59
N SER A 147 -5.49 21.60 -6.24
CA SER A 147 -5.71 20.68 -5.13
C SER A 147 -5.84 21.42 -3.80
N CYS A 148 -5.07 22.49 -3.58
CA CYS A 148 -5.20 23.35 -2.40
C CYS A 148 -6.63 23.93 -2.30
N ALA A 149 -7.13 24.56 -3.37
CA ALA A 149 -8.45 25.17 -3.39
C ALA A 149 -9.57 24.14 -3.14
N ASP A 150 -9.44 22.94 -3.70
CA ASP A 150 -10.41 21.85 -3.49
C ASP A 150 -10.44 21.38 -2.03
N VAL A 151 -9.28 21.19 -1.40
CA VAL A 151 -9.21 20.81 0.02
C VAL A 151 -9.81 21.91 0.90
N LEU A 152 -9.51 23.19 0.65
CA LEU A 152 -10.08 24.31 1.42
C LEU A 152 -11.60 24.36 1.33
N LYS A 153 -12.18 24.13 0.14
CA LYS A 153 -13.65 24.04 -0.05
C LYS A 153 -14.23 22.87 0.74
N LYS A 154 -13.58 21.70 0.74
CA LYS A 154 -14.01 20.52 1.50
C LYS A 154 -13.98 20.78 3.01
N ILE A 155 -13.00 21.51 3.55
CA ILE A 155 -12.97 21.88 4.97
C ILE A 155 -14.25 22.65 5.33
N LEU A 156 -14.65 23.63 4.53
CA LEU A 156 -15.86 24.43 4.80
C LEU A 156 -17.15 23.61 4.72
N ILE A 157 -17.15 22.52 3.94
CA ILE A 157 -18.30 21.60 3.82
C ILE A 157 -18.37 20.66 5.03
N PHE A 158 -17.26 20.02 5.40
CA PHE A 158 -17.23 19.01 6.46
C PHE A 158 -17.13 19.61 7.86
N TYR A 159 -16.47 20.76 8.00
CA TYR A 159 -16.19 21.45 9.26
C TYR A 159 -16.58 22.94 9.16
N PRO A 160 -17.88 23.26 9.03
CA PRO A 160 -18.35 24.64 8.83
C PRO A 160 -17.98 25.59 9.97
N ASP A 161 -17.72 25.06 11.18
CA ASP A 161 -17.32 25.83 12.37
C ASP A 161 -15.83 25.76 12.69
N THR A 162 -14.98 25.39 11.71
CA THR A 162 -13.54 25.29 11.88
C THR A 162 -12.92 26.59 12.40
N ALA A 163 -11.89 26.45 13.24
CA ALA A 163 -11.09 27.59 13.72
C ALA A 163 -10.30 28.31 12.60
N TYR A 164 -10.12 27.63 11.46
CA TYR A 164 -9.30 28.12 10.32
C TYR A 164 -10.11 28.96 9.30
N LYS A 165 -11.36 29.37 9.59
CA LYS A 165 -12.20 30.15 8.66
C LYS A 165 -11.50 31.41 8.11
N SER A 166 -10.82 32.16 8.97
CA SER A 166 -10.12 33.38 8.57
C SER A 166 -8.93 33.10 7.65
N ASP A 167 -8.18 32.04 7.94
CA ASP A 167 -7.06 31.63 7.10
C ASP A 167 -7.53 31.08 5.75
N ILE A 168 -8.62 30.30 5.74
CA ILE A 168 -9.24 29.80 4.51
C ILE A 168 -9.76 30.95 3.66
N ALA A 169 -10.43 31.95 4.27
CA ALA A 169 -10.95 33.12 3.54
C ALA A 169 -9.83 33.92 2.86
N ARG A 170 -8.62 33.89 3.38
CA ARG A 170 -7.43 34.52 2.77
C ARG A 170 -6.78 33.63 1.71
N LEU A 171 -6.59 32.35 2.03
CA LEU A 171 -5.80 31.42 1.21
C LEU A 171 -6.57 30.93 -0.03
N LEU A 172 -7.88 30.71 0.06
CA LEU A 172 -8.70 30.18 -1.02
C LEU A 172 -8.74 31.10 -2.24
N PRO A 173 -8.99 32.43 -2.13
CA PRO A 173 -8.94 33.34 -3.28
C PRO A 173 -7.55 33.42 -3.92
N ASP A 174 -6.49 33.37 -3.08
CA ASP A 174 -5.12 33.43 -3.57
C ASP A 174 -4.75 32.14 -4.35
N ALA A 175 -5.13 30.97 -3.84
CA ALA A 175 -4.96 29.69 -4.57
C ALA A 175 -5.70 29.73 -5.91
N GLN A 176 -6.96 30.19 -5.95
CA GLN A 176 -7.75 30.29 -7.19
C GLN A 176 -7.15 31.29 -8.20
N ALA A 177 -6.60 32.41 -7.73
CA ALA A 177 -5.92 33.37 -8.59
C ALA A 177 -4.64 32.78 -9.20
N ASN A 178 -3.86 32.05 -8.42
CA ASN A 178 -2.63 31.39 -8.89
C ASN A 178 -2.92 30.21 -9.82
N GLU A 179 -3.98 29.42 -9.56
CA GLU A 179 -4.47 28.38 -10.45
C GLU A 179 -4.80 28.95 -11.85
N SER A 180 -5.54 30.08 -11.89
CA SER A 180 -5.92 30.74 -13.14
C SER A 180 -4.69 31.22 -13.93
N ARG A 181 -3.63 31.65 -13.25
CA ARG A 181 -2.36 32.07 -13.88
C ARG A 181 -1.56 30.88 -14.40
N ALA A 182 -1.57 29.73 -13.70
CA ALA A 182 -0.89 28.52 -14.11
C ALA A 182 -1.56 27.89 -15.34
N SER A 183 -2.88 27.82 -15.37
CA SER A 183 -3.68 27.30 -16.50
C SER A 183 -3.46 28.06 -17.81
N ALA A 184 -3.14 29.38 -17.73
CA ALA A 184 -2.83 30.19 -18.90
C ALA A 184 -1.47 29.86 -19.55
N ARG A 185 -0.62 29.04 -18.91
CA ARG A 185 0.71 28.67 -19.41
C ARG A 185 0.79 27.34 -20.18
N GLY A 186 -0.34 26.66 -20.38
CA GLY A 186 -0.50 25.49 -21.26
C GLY A 186 -0.04 24.17 -20.63
N ASP A 187 -0.99 23.29 -20.40
CA ASP A 187 -0.75 21.89 -19.98
C ASP A 187 -0.65 20.99 -21.22
N SER A 188 0.37 20.15 -21.28
CA SER A 188 0.49 19.13 -22.31
C SER A 188 -0.40 17.93 -22.01
N ASP A 189 -1.24 17.54 -22.97
CA ASP A 189 -2.14 16.41 -22.92
C ASP A 189 -1.45 15.09 -22.57
N TYR A 190 -1.86 14.49 -21.47
CA TYR A 190 -1.58 13.10 -21.17
C TYR A 190 -2.73 12.22 -21.68
N SER A 191 -2.52 11.52 -22.79
CA SER A 191 -3.43 10.47 -23.25
C SER A 191 -3.03 9.13 -22.64
N SER A 192 -3.75 8.67 -21.62
CA SER A 192 -3.62 7.31 -21.12
C SER A 192 -4.80 6.46 -21.61
N THR A 193 -4.59 5.70 -22.66
CA THR A 193 -5.52 4.64 -23.09
C THR A 193 -5.14 3.33 -22.41
N GLY A 194 -5.64 3.10 -21.20
CA GLY A 194 -5.53 1.82 -20.54
C GLY A 194 -6.75 0.94 -20.87
N ILE A 195 -6.53 -0.18 -21.56
CA ILE A 195 -7.57 -1.20 -21.77
C ILE A 195 -7.77 -1.98 -20.48
N PRO A 196 -9.01 -2.12 -19.96
CA PRO A 196 -9.28 -2.87 -18.74
C PRO A 196 -8.91 -4.35 -18.91
N SER A 197 -8.05 -4.90 -18.03
CA SER A 197 -7.69 -6.32 -18.03
C SER A 197 -8.49 -7.13 -16.99
N GLY A 198 -9.01 -8.29 -17.40
CA GLY A 198 -9.51 -9.39 -16.55
C GLY A 198 -10.56 -9.05 -15.48
N ALA A 199 -10.13 -8.63 -14.29
CA ALA A 199 -11.02 -8.38 -13.16
C ALA A 199 -11.97 -7.18 -13.34
N LEU A 200 -11.61 -6.20 -14.17
CA LEU A 200 -12.43 -5.01 -14.48
C LEU A 200 -13.65 -5.32 -15.34
N PHE A 201 -13.66 -6.43 -16.08
CA PHE A 201 -14.78 -6.77 -16.97
C PHE A 201 -16.12 -6.87 -16.21
N GLN A 202 -16.11 -7.30 -14.95
CA GLN A 202 -17.31 -7.40 -14.12
C GLN A 202 -17.90 -6.03 -13.75
N PHE A 203 -17.06 -4.99 -13.70
CA PHE A 203 -17.47 -3.62 -13.37
C PHE A 203 -17.73 -2.75 -14.61
N SER A 204 -17.51 -3.26 -15.81
CA SER A 204 -17.89 -2.62 -17.08
C SER A 204 -19.33 -2.92 -17.50
N LEU A 205 -20.12 -3.59 -16.66
CA LEU A 205 -21.53 -3.86 -16.93
C LEU A 205 -22.35 -2.56 -16.77
N PRO A 206 -23.36 -2.33 -17.63
CA PRO A 206 -24.20 -1.11 -17.61
C PRO A 206 -24.84 -0.82 -16.25
N MET A 207 -25.03 -1.85 -15.42
CA MET A 207 -25.58 -1.67 -14.08
C MET A 207 -24.68 -0.84 -13.15
N PHE A 208 -23.38 -0.70 -13.44
CA PHE A 208 -22.44 0.09 -12.66
C PHE A 208 -22.27 1.52 -13.17
N ASP A 209 -22.78 1.86 -14.37
CA ASP A 209 -22.66 3.21 -14.95
C ASP A 209 -23.23 4.31 -14.02
N ARG A 210 -24.28 4.00 -13.27
CA ARG A 210 -24.88 4.90 -12.27
C ARG A 210 -23.94 5.29 -11.12
N PHE A 211 -22.87 4.54 -10.90
CA PHE A 211 -21.86 4.80 -9.88
C PHE A 211 -20.63 5.50 -10.44
N SER A 212 -20.60 5.70 -11.78
CA SER A 212 -19.46 6.30 -12.47
C SER A 212 -19.37 7.80 -12.18
N LYS A 213 -18.17 8.23 -11.77
CA LYS A 213 -17.79 9.63 -11.57
C LYS A 213 -16.51 9.92 -12.30
N SER A 214 -16.47 11.03 -13.03
CA SER A 214 -15.28 11.49 -13.75
C SER A 214 -14.64 12.67 -13.04
N TYR A 215 -13.31 12.67 -13.04
CA TYR A 215 -12.46 13.67 -12.42
C TYR A 215 -11.45 14.18 -13.44
N LYS A 216 -11.12 15.48 -13.36
CA LYS A 216 -10.08 16.12 -14.15
C LYS A 216 -8.74 15.98 -13.44
N LYS A 217 -7.65 16.24 -14.17
CA LYS A 217 -6.30 16.33 -13.58
C LYS A 217 -6.28 17.33 -12.42
N GLY A 218 -5.74 16.90 -11.29
CA GLY A 218 -5.64 17.71 -10.06
C GLY A 218 -6.86 17.66 -9.15
N ASP A 219 -8.02 17.16 -9.61
CA ASP A 219 -9.22 17.06 -8.75
C ASP A 219 -8.93 16.18 -7.52
N VAL A 220 -9.25 16.68 -6.33
CA VAL A 220 -9.08 15.94 -5.07
C VAL A 220 -10.33 15.09 -4.82
N ILE A 221 -10.20 13.78 -5.01
CA ILE A 221 -11.30 12.82 -4.85
C ILE A 221 -11.65 12.65 -3.38
N ILE A 222 -10.65 12.32 -2.55
CA ILE A 222 -10.77 12.26 -1.09
C ILE A 222 -9.58 12.99 -0.46
N THR A 223 -9.79 13.55 0.74
CA THR A 223 -8.75 14.27 1.48
C THR A 223 -8.41 13.54 2.77
N GLU A 224 -7.13 13.45 3.12
CA GLU A 224 -6.69 12.96 4.43
C GLU A 224 -7.42 13.73 5.56
N TYR A 225 -7.87 13.02 6.59
CA TYR A 225 -8.69 13.50 7.72
C TYR A 225 -10.16 13.82 7.41
N GLU A 226 -10.64 13.78 6.14
CA GLU A 226 -12.07 13.95 5.89
C GLU A 226 -12.88 12.75 6.39
N PRO A 227 -14.17 12.91 6.76
CA PRO A 227 -15.08 11.80 7.06
C PRO A 227 -15.21 10.86 5.85
N GLY A 228 -15.15 9.55 6.07
CA GLY A 228 -15.12 8.57 5.00
C GLY A 228 -16.36 7.70 4.91
N GLU A 229 -17.33 8.04 4.06
CA GLU A 229 -18.56 7.26 3.84
C GLU A 229 -18.64 6.60 2.46
N THR A 230 -17.65 6.86 1.59
CA THR A 230 -17.59 6.32 0.24
C THR A 230 -16.26 5.61 0.00
N PHE A 231 -16.25 4.68 -0.96
CA PHE A 231 -15.04 4.09 -1.53
C PHE A 231 -15.15 4.08 -3.04
N TYR A 232 -14.03 3.88 -3.69
CA TYR A 232 -13.87 4.05 -5.11
C TYR A 232 -13.15 2.87 -5.74
N LEU A 233 -13.54 2.52 -6.98
CA LEU A 233 -12.80 1.63 -7.87
C LEU A 233 -12.36 2.44 -9.09
N VAL A 234 -11.07 2.48 -9.37
CA VAL A 234 -10.54 3.13 -10.58
C VAL A 234 -10.96 2.32 -11.81
N GLN A 235 -11.71 2.93 -12.74
CA GLN A 235 -12.07 2.34 -14.03
C GLN A 235 -11.06 2.72 -15.10
N THR A 236 -10.72 4.02 -15.20
CA THR A 236 -9.76 4.54 -16.18
C THR A 236 -8.89 5.62 -15.56
N GLY A 237 -7.70 5.84 -16.12
CA GLY A 237 -6.75 6.82 -15.61
C GLY A 237 -5.96 6.33 -14.40
N GLU A 238 -5.25 7.23 -13.74
CA GLU A 238 -4.42 6.96 -12.57
C GLU A 238 -4.77 7.91 -11.43
N VAL A 239 -4.84 7.39 -10.20
CA VAL A 239 -5.07 8.17 -8.99
C VAL A 239 -3.81 8.18 -8.14
N GLN A 240 -3.30 9.36 -7.83
CA GLN A 240 -2.15 9.54 -6.97
C GLN A 240 -2.60 9.57 -5.51
N VAL A 241 -1.99 8.74 -4.67
CA VAL A 241 -2.20 8.72 -3.22
C VAL A 241 -1.09 9.51 -2.56
N VAL A 242 -1.44 10.55 -1.83
CA VAL A 242 -0.47 11.40 -1.13
C VAL A 242 -0.80 11.55 0.35
N LYS A 243 0.22 11.89 1.14
CA LYS A 243 0.10 12.27 2.56
C LYS A 243 0.85 13.56 2.83
N CYS A 244 0.33 14.33 3.76
CA CYS A 244 1.02 15.51 4.28
C CYS A 244 1.92 15.09 5.45
N ILE A 245 3.23 15.03 5.22
CA ILE A 245 4.25 14.65 6.21
C ILE A 245 5.20 15.84 6.39
N ASN A 246 5.33 16.34 7.62
CA ASN A 246 6.14 17.54 7.94
C ASN A 246 5.78 18.73 7.03
N ASN A 247 4.50 19.03 6.89
CA ASN A 247 3.95 20.09 6.04
C ASN A 247 4.30 19.97 4.54
N SER A 248 4.75 18.82 4.09
CA SER A 248 5.07 18.55 2.68
C SER A 248 4.23 17.42 2.14
N ILE A 249 3.73 17.58 0.91
CA ILE A 249 2.99 16.53 0.22
C ILE A 249 3.99 15.46 -0.26
N LYS A 250 3.78 14.23 0.20
CA LYS A 250 4.58 13.07 -0.18
C LYS A 250 3.73 12.07 -0.96
N ASN A 251 4.20 11.66 -2.11
CA ASN A 251 3.57 10.60 -2.87
C ASN A 251 3.77 9.26 -2.15
N ILE A 252 2.66 8.55 -1.93
CA ILE A 252 2.65 7.24 -1.27
C ILE A 252 2.50 6.12 -2.29
N ASP A 253 1.56 6.30 -3.25
CA ASP A 253 1.25 5.28 -4.25
C ASP A 253 0.58 5.90 -5.47
N ILE A 254 0.49 5.13 -6.56
CA ILE A 254 -0.27 5.46 -7.77
C ILE A 254 -1.20 4.27 -8.05
N LEU A 255 -2.48 4.52 -7.93
CA LEU A 255 -3.51 3.52 -8.19
C LEU A 255 -3.88 3.48 -9.66
N LYS A 256 -4.00 2.27 -10.18
CA LYS A 256 -4.31 1.97 -11.58
C LYS A 256 -5.71 1.41 -11.75
N PRO A 257 -6.24 1.32 -12.99
CA PRO A 257 -7.52 0.66 -13.24
C PRO A 257 -7.59 -0.73 -12.60
N GLY A 258 -8.70 -0.98 -11.87
CA GLY A 258 -8.95 -2.20 -11.09
C GLY A 258 -8.55 -2.11 -9.61
N GLU A 259 -7.94 -1.02 -9.18
CA GLU A 259 -7.58 -0.83 -7.78
C GLU A 259 -8.63 -0.01 -7.02
N PHE A 260 -8.83 -0.36 -5.75
CA PHE A 260 -9.77 0.30 -4.84
C PHE A 260 -9.06 1.30 -3.93
N PHE A 261 -9.79 2.35 -3.51
CA PHE A 261 -9.34 3.27 -2.47
C PHE A 261 -10.52 3.83 -1.65
N GLY A 262 -10.22 4.35 -0.47
CA GLY A 262 -11.23 4.91 0.44
C GLY A 262 -11.99 3.85 1.27
N GLU A 263 -11.77 2.56 1.02
CA GLU A 263 -12.44 1.43 1.66
C GLU A 263 -12.13 1.32 3.18
N MET A 264 -10.94 1.73 3.59
CA MET A 264 -10.49 1.62 4.98
C MET A 264 -11.38 2.43 5.93
N ALA A 265 -11.74 3.65 5.52
CA ALA A 265 -12.57 4.53 6.33
C ALA A 265 -13.98 3.94 6.58
N ILE A 266 -14.53 3.20 5.61
CA ILE A 266 -15.82 2.50 5.76
C ILE A 266 -15.70 1.29 6.67
N LEU A 267 -14.61 0.52 6.55
CA LEU A 267 -14.41 -0.74 7.25
C LEU A 267 -14.16 -0.54 8.74
N ASP A 268 -13.39 0.47 9.12
CA ASP A 268 -12.99 0.75 10.51
C ASP A 268 -13.65 2.00 11.11
N ASN A 269 -14.51 2.67 10.32
CA ASN A 269 -15.25 3.87 10.73
C ASN A 269 -14.34 5.00 11.23
N SER A 270 -13.23 5.20 10.54
CA SER A 270 -12.20 6.21 10.84
C SER A 270 -12.12 7.25 9.74
N PRO A 271 -11.54 8.42 9.96
CA PRO A 271 -11.26 9.39 8.90
C PRO A 271 -10.37 8.81 7.79
N ARG A 272 -10.35 9.47 6.62
CA ARG A 272 -9.47 9.11 5.51
C ARG A 272 -8.01 9.12 5.96
N GLY A 273 -7.26 8.11 5.59
CA GLY A 273 -5.85 7.96 5.96
C GLY A 273 -4.87 8.56 4.96
N ALA A 274 -5.34 9.07 3.83
CA ALA A 274 -4.54 9.71 2.79
C ALA A 274 -5.42 10.55 1.88
N THR A 275 -4.80 11.46 1.11
CA THR A 275 -5.45 12.23 0.05
C THR A 275 -5.26 11.51 -1.28
N CYS A 276 -6.31 11.43 -2.09
CA CYS A 276 -6.29 10.85 -3.43
C CYS A 276 -6.61 11.92 -4.48
N VAL A 277 -5.69 12.11 -5.42
CA VAL A 277 -5.76 13.16 -6.46
C VAL A 277 -5.74 12.50 -7.84
N ALA A 278 -6.57 12.99 -8.75
CA ALA A 278 -6.58 12.55 -10.13
C ALA A 278 -5.30 13.01 -10.86
N LYS A 279 -4.45 12.09 -11.33
CA LYS A 279 -3.18 12.40 -12.00
C LYS A 279 -3.36 12.88 -13.44
N GLY A 280 -4.50 12.57 -14.03
CA GLY A 280 -4.99 12.97 -15.35
C GLY A 280 -6.51 12.85 -15.37
N PRO A 281 -7.16 12.73 -16.54
CA PRO A 281 -8.57 12.35 -16.60
C PRO A 281 -8.76 10.96 -15.99
N VAL A 282 -9.62 10.87 -14.97
CA VAL A 282 -9.90 9.65 -14.21
C VAL A 282 -11.39 9.38 -14.17
N THR A 283 -11.79 8.14 -14.34
CA THR A 283 -13.14 7.68 -14.06
C THR A 283 -13.10 6.64 -12.96
N CYS A 284 -13.89 6.83 -11.89
CA CYS A 284 -14.04 5.91 -10.79
C CYS A 284 -15.50 5.48 -10.63
N LEU A 285 -15.74 4.26 -10.15
CA LEU A 285 -17.02 3.88 -9.56
C LEU A 285 -17.02 4.29 -8.09
N GLU A 286 -17.98 5.10 -7.68
CA GLU A 286 -18.19 5.53 -6.30
C GLU A 286 -19.27 4.70 -5.62
N PHE A 287 -18.96 4.12 -4.47
CA PHE A 287 -19.90 3.34 -3.68
C PHE A 287 -19.98 3.90 -2.26
N ASN A 288 -21.18 4.09 -1.74
CA ASN A 288 -21.39 4.43 -0.35
C ASN A 288 -21.39 3.17 0.55
N LYS A 289 -21.40 3.36 1.86
CA LYS A 289 -21.36 2.28 2.86
C LYS A 289 -22.49 1.24 2.68
N ALA A 290 -23.70 1.68 2.32
CA ALA A 290 -24.84 0.78 2.10
C ALA A 290 -24.66 -0.05 0.84
N ASN A 291 -24.27 0.58 -0.26
CA ASN A 291 -23.97 -0.10 -1.53
C ASN A 291 -22.78 -1.04 -1.39
N PHE A 292 -21.75 -0.66 -0.63
CA PHE A 292 -20.59 -1.48 -0.37
C PHE A 292 -20.98 -2.81 0.28
N LYS A 293 -21.80 -2.75 1.35
CA LYS A 293 -22.28 -3.98 2.00
C LYS A 293 -23.02 -4.87 0.99
N THR A 294 -23.92 -4.31 0.19
CA THR A 294 -24.70 -5.06 -0.82
C THR A 294 -23.80 -5.66 -1.89
N VAL A 295 -22.86 -4.89 -2.44
CA VAL A 295 -21.91 -5.35 -3.46
C VAL A 295 -21.01 -6.47 -2.93
N VAL A 296 -20.50 -6.32 -1.72
CA VAL A 296 -19.61 -7.29 -1.07
C VAL A 296 -20.39 -8.57 -0.68
N THR A 297 -21.59 -8.44 -0.11
CA THR A 297 -22.38 -9.63 0.28
C THR A 297 -22.96 -10.37 -0.92
N GLY A 298 -23.28 -9.65 -2.01
CA GLY A 298 -23.83 -10.25 -3.23
C GLY A 298 -22.79 -10.86 -4.18
N ASN A 299 -21.48 -10.56 -3.98
CA ASN A 299 -20.45 -11.00 -4.90
C ASN A 299 -19.16 -11.46 -4.19
N PRO A 300 -19.00 -12.78 -3.94
CA PRO A 300 -17.83 -13.35 -3.29
C PRO A 300 -16.49 -13.04 -4.00
N GLN A 301 -16.51 -12.85 -5.32
CA GLN A 301 -15.31 -12.56 -6.10
C GLN A 301 -14.76 -11.17 -5.79
N ILE A 302 -15.64 -10.19 -5.57
CA ILE A 302 -15.26 -8.83 -5.15
C ILE A 302 -14.59 -8.87 -3.78
N VAL A 303 -15.13 -9.66 -2.89
CA VAL A 303 -14.56 -9.84 -1.54
C VAL A 303 -13.15 -10.41 -1.60
N MET A 304 -12.96 -11.46 -2.39
CA MET A 304 -11.65 -12.07 -2.56
C MET A 304 -10.65 -11.10 -3.20
N MET A 305 -11.10 -10.29 -4.16
CA MET A 305 -10.27 -9.25 -4.76
C MET A 305 -9.84 -8.20 -3.72
N LEU A 306 -10.75 -7.75 -2.86
CA LEU A 306 -10.43 -6.84 -1.75
C LEU A 306 -9.45 -7.47 -0.76
N LEU A 307 -9.66 -8.74 -0.36
CA LEU A 307 -8.74 -9.45 0.54
C LEU A 307 -7.34 -9.56 -0.07
N LYS A 308 -7.23 -9.93 -1.33
CA LYS A 308 -5.95 -9.98 -2.06
C LYS A 308 -5.27 -8.62 -2.11
N LEU A 309 -6.04 -7.55 -2.37
CA LEU A 309 -5.54 -6.19 -2.38
C LEU A 309 -5.01 -5.78 -1.00
N PHE A 310 -5.76 -6.03 0.08
CA PHE A 310 -5.30 -5.77 1.43
C PHE A 310 -4.03 -6.54 1.77
N CYS A 311 -3.97 -7.83 1.43
CA CYS A 311 -2.79 -8.65 1.67
C CYS A 311 -1.56 -8.10 0.93
N LYS A 312 -1.71 -7.69 -0.34
CA LYS A 312 -0.65 -7.06 -1.12
C LYS A 312 -0.20 -5.74 -0.48
N ARG A 313 -1.14 -4.87 -0.12
CA ARG A 313 -0.83 -3.57 0.52
C ARG A 313 -0.15 -3.75 1.89
N ILE A 314 -0.62 -4.69 2.70
CA ILE A 314 0.02 -5.02 3.99
C ILE A 314 1.45 -5.49 3.75
N TYR A 315 1.68 -6.39 2.80
CA TYR A 315 3.01 -6.87 2.46
C TYR A 315 3.92 -5.72 1.99
N ASP A 316 3.46 -4.92 1.05
CA ASP A 316 4.20 -3.77 0.52
C ASP A 316 4.56 -2.78 1.63
N GLN A 317 3.61 -2.49 2.52
CA GLN A 317 3.84 -1.57 3.63
C GLN A 317 4.82 -2.12 4.67
N GLN A 318 4.74 -3.42 4.97
CA GLN A 318 5.71 -4.10 5.83
C GLN A 318 7.13 -4.07 5.22
N ARG A 319 7.24 -4.33 3.91
CA ARG A 319 8.53 -4.27 3.20
C ARG A 319 9.08 -2.84 3.17
N LYS A 320 8.24 -1.83 2.94
CA LYS A 320 8.62 -0.42 2.99
C LYS A 320 9.11 -0.05 4.40
N LEU A 321 8.38 -0.41 5.43
CA LEU A 321 8.77 -0.14 6.81
C LEU A 321 10.12 -0.82 7.14
N LYS A 322 10.33 -2.08 6.72
CA LYS A 322 11.61 -2.78 6.86
C LYS A 322 12.74 -2.03 6.15
N ASN A 323 12.53 -1.58 4.92
CA ASN A 323 13.51 -0.79 4.17
C ASN A 323 13.89 0.49 4.91
N LEU A 324 12.91 1.22 5.47
CA LEU A 324 13.13 2.47 6.20
C LEU A 324 13.96 2.30 7.50
N THR A 325 14.02 1.09 8.07
CA THR A 325 14.88 0.82 9.24
C THR A 325 16.36 0.68 8.88
N ILE A 326 16.69 0.50 7.61
CA ILE A 326 18.07 0.43 7.12
C ILE A 326 18.66 1.85 7.18
N LYS A 327 19.72 2.05 7.95
CA LYS A 327 20.36 3.37 8.12
C LYS A 327 21.24 3.76 6.92
N ASP A 328 21.89 2.79 6.30
CA ASP A 328 22.76 2.99 5.14
C ASP A 328 21.92 3.16 3.87
N LEU A 329 22.03 4.31 3.21
CA LEU A 329 21.22 4.64 2.02
C LEU A 329 21.55 3.74 0.83
N SER A 330 22.80 3.34 0.65
CA SER A 330 23.20 2.43 -0.42
C SER A 330 22.51 1.08 -0.27
N ILE A 331 22.51 0.52 0.95
CA ILE A 331 21.84 -0.75 1.26
C ILE A 331 20.32 -0.61 1.13
N ARG A 332 19.76 0.54 1.53
CA ARG A 332 18.33 0.83 1.37
C ARG A 332 17.90 0.83 -0.10
N VAL A 333 18.71 1.42 -0.98
CA VAL A 333 18.51 1.39 -2.45
C VAL A 333 18.62 -0.05 -2.98
N ALA A 334 19.60 -0.83 -2.53
CA ALA A 334 19.73 -2.24 -2.90
C ALA A 334 18.49 -3.07 -2.50
N ASP A 335 17.93 -2.83 -1.31
CA ASP A 335 16.74 -3.53 -0.84
C ASP A 335 15.48 -3.17 -1.65
N VAL A 336 15.40 -1.97 -2.23
CA VAL A 336 14.32 -1.62 -3.17
C VAL A 336 14.36 -2.52 -4.41
N PHE A 337 15.53 -2.77 -5.00
CA PHE A 337 15.63 -3.70 -6.13
C PHE A 337 15.21 -5.11 -5.75
N LEU A 338 15.55 -5.59 -4.53
CA LEU A 338 15.09 -6.89 -4.06
C LEU A 338 13.57 -6.96 -3.91
N LEU A 339 12.94 -5.91 -3.39
CA LEU A 339 11.49 -5.82 -3.31
C LEU A 339 10.83 -5.98 -4.69
N PHE A 340 11.38 -5.31 -5.70
CA PHE A 340 10.84 -5.41 -7.06
C PHE A 340 11.18 -6.75 -7.74
N ASP A 341 12.30 -7.38 -7.41
CA ASP A 341 12.60 -8.76 -7.85
C ASP A 341 11.62 -9.76 -7.23
N GLU A 342 11.31 -9.64 -5.94
CA GLU A 342 10.28 -10.44 -5.26
C GLU A 342 8.93 -10.36 -5.98
N LYS A 343 8.53 -9.16 -6.44
CA LYS A 343 7.28 -8.92 -7.18
C LYS A 343 7.32 -9.42 -8.63
N SER A 344 8.48 -9.37 -9.29
CA SER A 344 8.61 -9.71 -10.71
C SER A 344 8.63 -11.23 -10.97
N VAL A 345 9.13 -12.01 -10.04
CA VAL A 345 9.16 -13.49 -10.14
C VAL A 345 7.76 -14.10 -10.26
N LEU A 346 6.71 -13.36 -9.87
CA LEU A 346 5.31 -13.76 -10.02
C LEU A 346 4.79 -13.64 -11.47
N SER A 347 5.42 -12.82 -12.30
CA SER A 347 4.95 -12.55 -13.67
C SER A 347 5.62 -13.40 -14.75
N SER A 348 6.65 -14.20 -14.43
CA SER A 348 7.31 -15.05 -15.41
C SER A 348 7.91 -16.30 -14.76
N GLU A 349 7.46 -17.48 -15.17
CA GLU A 349 8.16 -18.76 -14.92
C GLU A 349 9.53 -18.84 -15.63
N LEU A 350 9.89 -17.81 -16.38
CA LEU A 350 11.13 -17.69 -17.14
C LEU A 350 12.21 -17.06 -16.27
N SER A 351 13.18 -17.86 -15.90
CA SER A 351 14.51 -17.46 -15.45
C SER A 351 14.84 -17.56 -13.94
N LYS A 352 14.66 -18.72 -13.35
CA LYS A 352 15.27 -19.04 -12.03
C LYS A 352 16.82 -18.94 -12.04
N ASN A 353 17.47 -18.83 -13.22
CA ASN A 353 18.92 -18.85 -13.35
C ASN A 353 19.56 -17.56 -13.91
N VAL A 354 18.78 -16.52 -14.25
CA VAL A 354 19.36 -15.29 -14.78
C VAL A 354 19.60 -14.31 -13.64
N GLN A 355 20.85 -13.99 -13.37
CA GLN A 355 21.25 -13.03 -12.33
C GLN A 355 20.98 -11.58 -12.75
N LYS A 356 20.99 -11.28 -14.06
CA LYS A 356 20.69 -9.96 -14.61
C LYS A 356 19.19 -9.70 -14.60
N ARG A 357 18.75 -8.52 -14.11
CA ARG A 357 17.36 -8.13 -14.00
C ARG A 357 17.12 -6.76 -14.61
N LYS A 358 16.01 -6.63 -15.33
CA LYS A 358 15.49 -5.34 -15.81
C LYS A 358 14.29 -4.93 -14.95
N PHE A 359 14.32 -3.69 -14.44
CA PHE A 359 13.25 -3.10 -13.65
C PHE A 359 12.73 -1.84 -14.35
N ASN A 360 11.44 -1.74 -14.57
CA ASN A 360 10.80 -0.52 -15.08
C ASN A 360 10.64 0.47 -13.93
N LEU A 361 11.74 1.04 -13.49
CA LEU A 361 11.86 1.98 -12.38
C LEU A 361 12.63 3.20 -12.81
N THR A 362 12.21 4.36 -12.34
CA THR A 362 12.90 5.64 -12.44
C THR A 362 13.66 5.97 -11.14
N VAL A 363 14.51 6.99 -11.17
CA VAL A 363 15.16 7.53 -9.96
C VAL A 363 14.12 7.96 -8.92
N ASN A 364 13.00 8.54 -9.35
CA ASN A 364 11.92 8.97 -8.47
C ASN A 364 11.22 7.79 -7.78
N ASP A 365 11.05 6.66 -8.49
CA ASP A 365 10.49 5.44 -7.89
C ASP A 365 11.41 4.90 -6.80
N ILE A 366 12.72 4.84 -7.06
CA ILE A 366 13.71 4.44 -6.06
C ILE A 366 13.68 5.38 -4.84
N ALA A 367 13.66 6.69 -5.06
CA ALA A 367 13.59 7.70 -4.00
C ALA A 367 12.35 7.51 -3.12
N GLN A 368 11.19 7.31 -3.75
CA GLN A 368 9.91 7.10 -3.08
C GLN A 368 9.89 5.82 -2.22
N TRP A 369 10.38 4.70 -2.77
CA TRP A 369 10.40 3.44 -2.04
C TRP A 369 11.44 3.42 -0.93
N ALA A 370 12.62 3.98 -1.17
CA ALA A 370 13.68 4.10 -0.18
C ALA A 370 13.42 5.20 0.87
N GLY A 371 12.41 6.07 0.69
CA GLY A 371 12.10 7.18 1.60
C GLY A 371 13.24 8.21 1.69
N ILE A 372 13.86 8.53 0.55
CA ILE A 372 14.97 9.49 0.41
C ILE A 372 14.63 10.53 -0.66
N THR A 373 15.42 11.59 -0.76
CA THR A 373 15.21 12.59 -1.82
C THR A 373 15.67 12.06 -3.18
N PRO A 374 15.13 12.60 -4.29
CA PRO A 374 15.59 12.21 -5.64
C PRO A 374 17.08 12.45 -5.86
N GLU A 375 17.66 13.51 -5.26
CA GLU A 375 19.10 13.78 -5.30
C GLU A 375 19.89 12.66 -4.61
N GLN A 376 19.50 12.32 -3.36
CA GLN A 376 20.13 11.23 -2.62
C GLN A 376 20.03 9.89 -3.37
N ALA A 377 18.85 9.60 -3.96
CA ALA A 377 18.68 8.39 -4.77
C ALA A 377 19.62 8.38 -5.98
N ARG A 378 19.76 9.51 -6.67
CA ARG A 378 20.66 9.67 -7.82
C ARG A 378 22.12 9.46 -7.41
N ASP A 379 22.55 10.03 -6.30
CA ASP A 379 23.93 9.89 -5.80
C ASP A 379 24.25 8.43 -5.48
N GLU A 380 23.34 7.73 -4.78
CA GLU A 380 23.54 6.30 -4.45
C GLU A 380 23.51 5.42 -5.70
N LEU A 381 22.60 5.69 -6.65
CA LEU A 381 22.54 4.98 -7.91
C LEU A 381 23.81 5.19 -8.77
N ASN A 382 24.36 6.40 -8.81
CA ASN A 382 25.61 6.69 -9.52
C ASN A 382 26.79 5.89 -8.93
N ARG A 383 26.86 5.73 -7.61
CA ARG A 383 27.87 4.86 -6.97
C ARG A 383 27.75 3.40 -7.42
N TYR A 384 26.54 2.91 -7.66
CA TYR A 384 26.33 1.57 -8.22
C TYR A 384 26.72 1.48 -9.71
N VAL A 385 26.48 2.56 -10.48
CA VAL A 385 26.90 2.67 -11.90
C VAL A 385 28.43 2.66 -12.01
N GLU A 386 29.13 3.47 -11.20
CA GLU A 386 30.60 3.50 -11.14
C GLU A 386 31.22 2.13 -10.84
N ARG A 387 30.51 1.33 -10.04
CA ARG A 387 30.91 -0.07 -9.72
C ARG A 387 30.44 -1.10 -10.74
N HIS A 388 29.89 -0.67 -11.87
CA HIS A 388 29.34 -1.52 -12.93
C HIS A 388 28.26 -2.52 -12.45
N LYS A 389 27.53 -2.19 -11.37
CA LYS A 389 26.46 -3.05 -10.82
C LYS A 389 25.11 -2.77 -11.41
N ILE A 390 24.87 -1.53 -11.85
CA ILE A 390 23.60 -1.04 -12.41
C ILE A 390 23.85 -0.22 -13.67
N GLU A 391 22.95 -0.34 -14.63
CA GLU A 391 22.82 0.54 -15.78
C GLU A 391 21.50 1.31 -15.66
N ILE A 392 21.51 2.64 -15.87
CA ILE A 392 20.34 3.51 -15.72
C ILE A 392 19.93 4.03 -17.10
N PHE A 393 18.65 3.94 -17.41
CA PHE A 393 17.98 4.46 -18.59
C PHE A 393 16.79 5.32 -18.15
N ASP A 394 16.19 6.10 -19.05
CA ASP A 394 15.12 7.06 -18.71
C ASP A 394 13.94 6.42 -18.00
N ASN A 395 13.49 5.23 -18.44
CA ASN A 395 12.28 4.57 -17.95
C ASN A 395 12.53 3.19 -17.33
N TYR A 396 13.78 2.75 -17.23
CA TYR A 396 14.13 1.47 -16.64
C TYR A 396 15.58 1.43 -16.17
N MET A 397 15.86 0.47 -15.30
CA MET A 397 17.21 0.18 -14.80
C MET A 397 17.53 -1.30 -15.01
N ILE A 398 18.80 -1.61 -15.21
CA ILE A 398 19.30 -2.98 -15.31
C ILE A 398 20.26 -3.24 -14.18
N VAL A 399 19.97 -4.24 -13.35
CA VAL A 399 20.87 -4.75 -12.31
C VAL A 399 21.65 -5.92 -12.89
N GLY A 400 22.97 -5.84 -12.92
CA GLY A 400 23.85 -6.86 -13.50
C GLY A 400 23.78 -8.21 -12.76
N ASN A 401 23.72 -8.16 -11.43
CA ASN A 401 23.59 -9.34 -10.59
C ASN A 401 22.74 -9.05 -9.35
N ILE A 402 21.49 -9.51 -9.34
CA ILE A 402 20.56 -9.30 -8.22
C ILE A 402 21.01 -10.03 -6.94
N MET A 403 21.77 -11.12 -7.06
CA MET A 403 22.28 -11.86 -5.91
C MET A 403 23.34 -11.08 -5.13
N ASP A 404 24.07 -10.17 -5.79
CA ASP A 404 25.00 -9.27 -5.11
C ASP A 404 24.27 -8.25 -4.24
N MET A 405 23.12 -7.72 -4.73
CA MET A 405 22.25 -6.87 -3.92
C MET A 405 21.74 -7.63 -2.71
N LYS A 406 21.29 -8.87 -2.91
CA LYS A 406 20.81 -9.74 -1.82
C LYS A 406 21.89 -9.98 -0.76
N ARG A 407 23.11 -10.38 -1.16
CA ARG A 407 24.22 -10.60 -0.23
C ARG A 407 24.54 -9.34 0.60
N THR A 408 24.52 -8.18 -0.04
CA THR A 408 24.76 -6.89 0.63
C THR A 408 23.72 -6.62 1.71
N VAL A 409 22.44 -6.79 1.40
CA VAL A 409 21.32 -6.58 2.34
C VAL A 409 21.31 -7.64 3.45
N ASP A 410 21.49 -8.91 3.12
CA ASP A 410 21.55 -10.01 4.10
C ASP A 410 22.73 -9.83 5.09
N SER A 411 23.89 -9.39 4.60
CA SER A 411 25.06 -9.08 5.44
C SER A 411 24.78 -7.93 6.42
N TYR A 412 24.07 -6.90 5.98
CA TYR A 412 23.66 -5.79 6.85
C TYR A 412 22.77 -6.28 8.00
N PHE A 413 21.73 -7.04 7.71
CA PHE A 413 20.82 -7.55 8.74
C PHE A 413 21.55 -8.53 9.68
N SER A 414 22.39 -9.42 9.16
CA SER A 414 23.18 -10.36 10.00
C SER A 414 24.12 -9.65 10.98
N SER A 415 24.65 -8.49 10.60
CA SER A 415 25.57 -7.71 11.46
C SER A 415 24.88 -6.79 12.47
N HIS A 416 23.59 -6.45 12.25
CA HIS A 416 22.85 -5.48 13.06
C HIS A 416 21.74 -6.10 13.92
N VAL A 417 21.30 -7.33 13.63
CA VAL A 417 20.29 -8.06 14.44
C VAL A 417 20.92 -8.76 15.65
N ASN A 418 22.24 -8.97 15.66
CA ASN A 418 22.97 -9.58 16.77
C ASN A 418 23.57 -8.58 17.77
N ARG A 419 23.11 -7.33 17.73
CA ARG A 419 23.43 -6.29 18.71
C ARG A 419 22.11 -5.75 19.30
#